data_74ec0c69b6b65312c34c160854693b1c
#
_entry.id   74ec0c69b6b65312c34c160854693b1c
#
_cell.length_a   1.000
_cell.length_b   1.000
_cell.length_c   1.000
_cell.angle_alpha   90.00
_cell.angle_beta   90.00
_cell.angle_gamma   90.00
#
_symmetry.space_group_name_H-M   'P 1'
#
loop_
_entity.id
_entity.type
_entity.pdbx_description
1 polymer ?
#
loop_
_entity_poly.entity_id
_entity_poly.type
_entity_poly.pdbx_seq_one_letter_code
_entity_poly.pdbx_strand_id
1 'polypeptide(L)'
;MGGMLQDLEAKALAGDAEAQALLHFLRLLRHKEYQEARAYAEGFPEELRERLLAGLSLLEEAPERLEDPLFAAEREVLLGVRAVREGRKEEAEARFQKALALDPHHHRALSNLGNLHLERGELEAALDLYRRALKLAPEDPLIHENLAALYKRKGDLDRMVAHMKQATRLKMRPPVSLDPLTGKPQRRPLHRLIPLWVWVFLLTLLAYLLLKKP
;
A
#
# COMPACT_ATOMS: atom_id res chain seq x y z
N MET A 1 -7.24 0.37 -23.89
CA MET A 1 -7.76 0.48 -22.51
C MET A 1 -6.79 1.14 -21.50
N GLY A 2 -5.50 1.25 -21.79
CA GLY A 2 -4.57 2.06 -20.98
C GLY A 2 -4.75 3.58 -21.07
N GLY A 3 -5.64 4.05 -21.95
CA GLY A 3 -5.82 5.48 -22.21
C GLY A 3 -6.47 6.29 -21.08
N MET A 4 -7.34 5.67 -20.25
CA MET A 4 -8.06 6.41 -19.20
C MET A 4 -7.10 6.94 -18.11
N LEU A 5 -6.18 6.11 -17.63
CA LEU A 5 -5.21 6.53 -16.63
C LEU A 5 -4.25 7.59 -17.19
N GLN A 6 -3.78 7.40 -18.42
CA GLN A 6 -2.92 8.37 -19.12
C GLN A 6 -3.64 9.70 -19.34
N ASP A 7 -4.91 9.68 -19.72
CA ASP A 7 -5.74 10.88 -19.86
C ASP A 7 -5.92 11.59 -18.50
N LEU A 8 -6.18 10.83 -17.44
CA LEU A 8 -6.29 11.35 -16.10
C LEU A 8 -4.98 11.98 -15.61
N GLU A 9 -3.84 11.32 -15.86
CA GLU A 9 -2.51 11.86 -15.55
C GLU A 9 -2.21 13.14 -16.33
N ALA A 10 -2.55 13.18 -17.61
CA ALA A 10 -2.37 14.37 -18.44
C ALA A 10 -3.22 15.55 -17.92
N LYS A 11 -4.49 15.33 -17.58
CA LYS A 11 -5.37 16.35 -16.98
C LYS A 11 -4.84 16.85 -15.64
N ALA A 12 -4.38 15.94 -14.79
CA ALA A 12 -3.81 16.30 -13.49
C ALA A 12 -2.54 17.15 -13.62
N LEU A 13 -1.68 16.85 -14.59
CA LEU A 13 -0.51 17.66 -14.93
C LEU A 13 -0.88 19.04 -15.47
N ALA A 14 -2.01 19.16 -16.17
CA ALA A 14 -2.56 20.43 -16.63
C ALA A 14 -3.22 21.26 -15.50
N GLY A 15 -3.22 20.75 -14.27
CA GLY A 15 -3.76 21.46 -13.10
C GLY A 15 -5.24 21.18 -12.80
N ASP A 16 -5.84 20.17 -13.43
CA ASP A 16 -7.20 19.74 -13.15
C ASP A 16 -7.28 19.13 -11.73
N ALA A 17 -7.99 19.82 -10.84
CA ALA A 17 -8.10 19.44 -9.43
C ALA A 17 -8.88 18.13 -9.24
N GLU A 18 -9.90 17.87 -10.05
CA GLU A 18 -10.65 16.61 -9.98
C GLU A 18 -9.80 15.43 -10.43
N ALA A 19 -9.04 15.58 -11.52
CA ALA A 19 -8.11 14.57 -11.97
C ALA A 19 -7.02 14.26 -10.92
N GLN A 20 -6.47 15.30 -10.26
CA GLN A 20 -5.52 15.12 -9.16
C GLN A 20 -6.14 14.37 -7.98
N ALA A 21 -7.38 14.70 -7.61
CA ALA A 21 -8.11 14.01 -6.54
C ALA A 21 -8.37 12.54 -6.90
N LEU A 22 -8.77 12.24 -8.13
CA LEU A 22 -8.98 10.86 -8.60
C LEU A 22 -7.67 10.06 -8.62
N LEU A 23 -6.55 10.65 -9.02
CA LEU A 23 -5.24 9.98 -8.93
C LEU A 23 -4.85 9.68 -7.49
N HIS A 24 -5.17 10.58 -6.55
CA HIS A 24 -4.95 10.32 -5.14
C HIS A 24 -5.82 9.16 -4.64
N PHE A 25 -7.11 9.13 -5.01
CA PHE A 25 -8.01 8.02 -4.71
C PHE A 25 -7.48 6.68 -5.26
N LEU A 26 -7.04 6.63 -6.52
CA LEU A 26 -6.41 5.44 -7.11
C LEU A 26 -5.15 5.01 -6.36
N ARG A 27 -4.36 5.95 -5.84
CA ARG A 27 -3.22 5.63 -5.00
C ARG A 27 -3.63 4.91 -3.72
N LEU A 28 -4.68 5.38 -3.05
CA LEU A 28 -5.23 4.72 -1.85
C LEU A 28 -5.66 3.28 -2.16
N LEU A 29 -6.32 3.05 -3.32
CA LEU A 29 -6.68 1.70 -3.75
C LEU A 29 -5.45 0.80 -3.93
N ARG A 30 -4.40 1.29 -4.62
CA ARG A 30 -3.15 0.54 -4.83
C ARG A 30 -2.49 0.11 -3.52
N HIS A 31 -2.64 0.91 -2.45
CA HIS A 31 -2.10 0.63 -1.11
C HIS A 31 -3.06 -0.17 -0.22
N LYS A 32 -4.24 -0.56 -0.70
CA LYS A 32 -5.30 -1.20 0.09
C LYS A 32 -5.84 -0.32 1.24
N GLU A 33 -5.68 0.96 1.18
CA GLU A 33 -6.18 1.92 2.15
C GLU A 33 -7.66 2.22 1.86
N TYR A 34 -8.52 1.17 1.90
CA TYR A 34 -9.92 1.28 1.47
C TYR A 34 -10.76 2.14 2.42
N GLN A 35 -10.43 2.17 3.71
CA GLN A 35 -11.12 3.03 4.67
C GLN A 35 -10.78 4.50 4.44
N GLU A 36 -9.52 4.80 4.17
CA GLU A 36 -9.05 6.11 3.78
C GLU A 36 -9.63 6.53 2.43
N ALA A 37 -9.73 5.60 1.48
CA ALA A 37 -10.37 5.84 0.19
C ALA A 37 -11.86 6.18 0.34
N ARG A 38 -12.59 5.50 1.26
CA ARG A 38 -13.99 5.83 1.58
C ARG A 38 -14.12 7.22 2.17
N ALA A 39 -13.30 7.53 3.19
CA ALA A 39 -13.32 8.86 3.79
C ALA A 39 -12.95 9.97 2.79
N TYR A 40 -12.02 9.69 1.88
CA TYR A 40 -11.62 10.61 0.83
C TYR A 40 -12.71 10.81 -0.23
N ALA A 41 -13.47 9.74 -0.54
CA ALA A 41 -14.58 9.79 -1.50
C ALA A 41 -15.70 10.74 -1.06
N GLU A 42 -15.89 10.96 0.24
CA GLU A 42 -16.89 11.92 0.77
C GLU A 42 -16.65 13.37 0.33
N GLY A 43 -15.43 13.72 -0.06
CA GLY A 43 -15.08 15.05 -0.58
C GLY A 43 -15.44 15.31 -2.05
N PHE A 44 -15.89 14.30 -2.79
CA PHE A 44 -16.26 14.44 -4.19
C PHE A 44 -17.73 14.91 -4.37
N PRO A 45 -18.09 15.46 -5.55
CA PRO A 45 -19.48 15.75 -5.91
C PRO A 45 -20.36 14.50 -5.76
N GLU A 46 -21.65 14.71 -5.44
CA GLU A 46 -22.57 13.65 -5.03
C GLU A 46 -22.59 12.44 -5.98
N GLU A 47 -22.75 12.66 -7.27
CA GLU A 47 -22.80 11.60 -8.28
C GLU A 47 -21.50 10.77 -8.31
N LEU A 48 -20.34 11.44 -8.29
CA LEU A 48 -19.04 10.77 -8.29
C LEU A 48 -18.78 10.06 -6.96
N ARG A 49 -19.16 10.67 -5.83
CA ARG A 49 -19.06 10.09 -4.50
C ARG A 49 -19.82 8.77 -4.41
N GLU A 50 -21.09 8.75 -4.80
CA GLU A 50 -21.91 7.53 -4.79
C GLU A 50 -21.31 6.42 -5.65
N ARG A 51 -20.81 6.77 -6.84
CA ARG A 51 -20.13 5.84 -7.74
C ARG A 51 -18.87 5.27 -7.10
N LEU A 52 -18.03 6.10 -6.45
CA LEU A 52 -16.80 5.66 -5.79
C LEU A 52 -17.09 4.76 -4.59
N LEU A 53 -18.07 5.10 -3.77
CA LEU A 53 -18.47 4.30 -2.60
C LEU A 53 -19.10 2.96 -3.00
N ALA A 54 -19.94 2.94 -4.03
CA ALA A 54 -20.49 1.71 -4.58
C ALA A 54 -19.39 0.82 -5.17
N GLY A 55 -18.43 1.41 -5.90
CA GLY A 55 -17.28 0.69 -6.44
C GLY A 55 -16.43 0.07 -5.35
N LEU A 56 -16.14 0.79 -4.26
CA LEU A 56 -15.40 0.27 -3.11
C LEU A 56 -16.12 -0.90 -2.44
N SER A 57 -17.46 -0.82 -2.28
CA SER A 57 -18.25 -1.89 -1.69
C SER A 57 -18.20 -3.17 -2.54
N LEU A 58 -18.38 -3.03 -3.86
CA LEU A 58 -18.28 -4.15 -4.79
C LEU A 58 -16.86 -4.73 -4.84
N LEU A 59 -15.83 -3.89 -4.75
CA LEU A 59 -14.44 -4.34 -4.75
C LEU A 59 -14.13 -5.27 -3.54
N GLU A 60 -14.72 -4.99 -2.39
CA GLU A 60 -14.55 -5.79 -1.17
C GLU A 60 -15.43 -7.05 -1.16
N GLU A 61 -16.69 -6.94 -1.61
CA GLU A 61 -17.68 -8.01 -1.50
C GLU A 61 -17.70 -8.97 -2.70
N ALA A 62 -17.69 -8.41 -3.91
CA ALA A 62 -17.89 -9.14 -5.16
C ALA A 62 -17.12 -8.49 -6.33
N PRO A 63 -15.77 -8.51 -6.30
CA PRO A 63 -14.96 -7.83 -7.33
C PRO A 63 -15.26 -8.28 -8.76
N GLU A 64 -15.75 -9.50 -8.95
CA GLU A 64 -16.17 -10.02 -10.26
C GLU A 64 -17.35 -9.26 -10.88
N ARG A 65 -18.18 -8.60 -10.07
CA ARG A 65 -19.35 -7.82 -10.50
C ARG A 65 -19.01 -6.36 -10.79
N LEU A 66 -17.79 -5.93 -10.46
CA LEU A 66 -17.37 -4.55 -10.60
C LEU A 66 -16.97 -4.26 -12.05
N GLU A 67 -17.76 -3.47 -12.76
CA GLU A 67 -17.51 -3.12 -14.17
C GLU A 67 -16.87 -1.75 -14.36
N ASP A 68 -16.86 -0.91 -13.30
CA ASP A 68 -16.33 0.45 -13.38
C ASP A 68 -14.83 0.45 -13.77
N PRO A 69 -14.49 1.13 -14.89
CA PRO A 69 -13.11 1.17 -15.39
C PRO A 69 -12.11 1.75 -14.40
N LEU A 70 -12.53 2.64 -13.48
CA LEU A 70 -11.67 3.26 -12.49
C LEU A 70 -11.07 2.22 -11.52
N PHE A 71 -11.82 1.16 -11.23
CA PHE A 71 -11.41 0.08 -10.34
C PHE A 71 -10.83 -1.14 -11.08
N ALA A 72 -10.79 -1.10 -12.41
CA ALA A 72 -10.49 -2.27 -13.22
C ALA A 72 -9.13 -2.90 -12.88
N ALA A 73 -8.08 -2.11 -12.66
CA ALA A 73 -6.76 -2.62 -12.30
C ALA A 73 -6.77 -3.31 -10.93
N GLU A 74 -7.36 -2.67 -9.92
CA GLU A 74 -7.46 -3.25 -8.57
C GLU A 74 -8.32 -4.52 -8.56
N ARG A 75 -9.43 -4.53 -9.30
CA ARG A 75 -10.26 -5.73 -9.50
C ARG A 75 -9.43 -6.90 -10.04
N GLU A 76 -8.65 -6.69 -11.09
CA GLU A 76 -7.81 -7.75 -11.65
C GLU A 76 -6.76 -8.25 -10.65
N VAL A 77 -6.19 -7.36 -9.83
CA VAL A 77 -5.27 -7.79 -8.76
C VAL A 77 -5.98 -8.67 -7.73
N LEU A 78 -7.17 -8.30 -7.28
CA LEU A 78 -7.93 -9.09 -6.29
C LEU A 78 -8.33 -10.46 -6.85
N LEU A 79 -8.80 -10.51 -8.10
CA LEU A 79 -9.12 -11.78 -8.78
C LEU A 79 -7.86 -12.63 -8.98
N GLY A 80 -6.72 -12.04 -9.32
CA GLY A 80 -5.44 -12.72 -9.40
C GLY A 80 -5.00 -13.33 -8.06
N VAL A 81 -5.13 -12.57 -6.97
CA VAL A 81 -4.84 -13.07 -5.61
C VAL A 81 -5.77 -14.23 -5.24
N ARG A 82 -7.05 -14.16 -5.60
CA ARG A 82 -8.01 -15.27 -5.40
C ARG A 82 -7.55 -16.50 -6.19
N ALA A 83 -7.19 -16.34 -7.45
CA ALA A 83 -6.70 -17.43 -8.30
C ALA A 83 -5.44 -18.10 -7.73
N VAL A 84 -4.49 -17.31 -7.17
CA VAL A 84 -3.31 -17.88 -6.45
C VAL A 84 -3.75 -18.76 -5.28
N ARG A 85 -4.69 -18.28 -4.45
CA ARG A 85 -5.19 -19.05 -3.28
C ARG A 85 -5.87 -20.35 -3.68
N GLU A 86 -6.49 -20.39 -4.85
CA GLU A 86 -7.17 -21.56 -5.42
C GLU A 86 -6.22 -22.44 -6.25
N GLY A 87 -4.93 -22.11 -6.30
CA GLY A 87 -3.91 -22.86 -7.03
C GLY A 87 -3.90 -22.63 -8.54
N ARG A 88 -4.73 -21.73 -9.07
CA ARG A 88 -4.87 -21.42 -10.51
C ARG A 88 -3.84 -20.37 -10.94
N LYS A 89 -2.56 -20.79 -10.99
CA LYS A 89 -1.40 -19.88 -11.18
C LYS A 89 -1.37 -19.20 -12.54
N GLU A 90 -1.74 -19.91 -13.59
CA GLU A 90 -1.79 -19.38 -14.97
C GLU A 90 -2.86 -18.30 -15.11
N GLU A 91 -4.01 -18.50 -14.48
CA GLU A 91 -5.05 -17.47 -14.42
C GLU A 91 -4.58 -16.27 -13.60
N ALA A 92 -3.94 -16.50 -12.46
CA ALA A 92 -3.41 -15.42 -11.64
C ALA A 92 -2.40 -14.56 -12.41
N GLU A 93 -1.49 -15.18 -13.16
CA GLU A 93 -0.53 -14.48 -14.00
C GLU A 93 -1.21 -13.60 -15.05
N ALA A 94 -2.18 -14.16 -15.77
CA ALA A 94 -2.95 -13.40 -16.77
C ALA A 94 -3.68 -12.21 -16.14
N ARG A 95 -4.26 -12.39 -14.93
CA ARG A 95 -4.91 -11.31 -14.17
C ARG A 95 -3.93 -10.20 -13.78
N PHE A 96 -2.75 -10.54 -13.23
CA PHE A 96 -1.76 -9.55 -12.86
C PHE A 96 -1.19 -8.82 -14.09
N GLN A 97 -0.97 -9.51 -15.20
CA GLN A 97 -0.55 -8.89 -16.46
C GLN A 97 -1.63 -7.92 -16.98
N LYS A 98 -2.91 -8.30 -16.90
CA LYS A 98 -4.03 -7.43 -17.26
C LYS A 98 -4.11 -6.20 -16.35
N ALA A 99 -3.91 -6.37 -15.05
CA ALA A 99 -3.82 -5.25 -14.11
C ALA A 99 -2.71 -4.27 -14.51
N LEU A 100 -1.52 -4.77 -14.89
CA LEU A 100 -0.38 -3.94 -15.32
C LEU A 100 -0.60 -3.29 -16.69
N ALA A 101 -1.40 -3.89 -17.57
CA ALA A 101 -1.81 -3.27 -18.82
C ALA A 101 -2.79 -2.09 -18.61
N LEU A 102 -3.61 -2.17 -17.56
CA LEU A 102 -4.54 -1.11 -17.14
C LEU A 102 -3.84 -0.01 -16.34
N ASP A 103 -2.95 -0.42 -15.42
CA ASP A 103 -2.17 0.46 -14.55
C ASP A 103 -0.72 -0.04 -14.41
N PRO A 104 0.21 0.48 -15.23
CA PRO A 104 1.63 0.10 -15.17
C PRO A 104 2.31 0.43 -13.84
N HIS A 105 1.72 1.33 -13.03
CA HIS A 105 2.23 1.75 -11.73
C HIS A 105 1.65 0.96 -10.56
N HIS A 106 0.95 -0.14 -10.82
CA HIS A 106 0.34 -0.97 -9.78
C HIS A 106 1.37 -1.86 -9.09
N HIS A 107 2.04 -1.35 -8.04
CA HIS A 107 3.14 -2.03 -7.34
C HIS A 107 2.76 -3.42 -6.80
N ARG A 108 1.51 -3.62 -6.35
CA ARG A 108 1.05 -4.93 -5.86
C ARG A 108 0.91 -5.95 -6.98
N ALA A 109 0.47 -5.54 -8.17
CA ALA A 109 0.46 -6.42 -9.34
C ALA A 109 1.87 -6.87 -9.72
N LEU A 110 2.84 -5.94 -9.73
CA LEU A 110 4.26 -6.25 -9.95
C LEU A 110 4.80 -7.23 -8.90
N SER A 111 4.53 -6.98 -7.62
CA SER A 111 4.99 -7.87 -6.53
C SER A 111 4.39 -9.27 -6.63
N ASN A 112 3.09 -9.38 -6.92
CA ASN A 112 2.42 -10.66 -7.03
C ASN A 112 2.89 -11.46 -8.26
N LEU A 113 3.09 -10.78 -9.39
CA LEU A 113 3.69 -11.41 -10.57
C LEU A 113 5.12 -11.87 -10.27
N GLY A 114 5.90 -11.05 -9.55
CA GLY A 114 7.23 -11.43 -9.06
C GLY A 114 7.22 -12.67 -8.17
N ASN A 115 6.19 -12.83 -7.32
CA ASN A 115 6.02 -14.03 -6.50
C ASN A 115 5.82 -15.30 -7.36
N LEU A 116 5.02 -15.22 -8.44
CA LEU A 116 4.85 -16.35 -9.36
C LEU A 116 6.16 -16.75 -10.06
N HIS A 117 6.93 -15.75 -10.54
CA HIS A 117 8.26 -16.00 -11.11
C HIS A 117 9.23 -16.58 -10.07
N LEU A 118 9.20 -16.06 -8.84
CA LEU A 118 10.04 -16.60 -7.75
C LEU A 118 9.69 -18.06 -7.46
N GLU A 119 8.43 -18.44 -7.42
CA GLU A 119 7.99 -19.81 -7.21
C GLU A 119 8.50 -20.77 -8.31
N ARG A 120 8.53 -20.31 -9.56
CA ARG A 120 9.08 -21.06 -10.71
C ARG A 120 10.61 -21.12 -10.72
N GLY A 121 11.30 -20.38 -9.82
CA GLY A 121 12.75 -20.29 -9.80
C GLY A 121 13.35 -19.30 -10.79
N GLU A 122 12.53 -18.47 -11.41
CA GLU A 122 12.90 -17.43 -12.39
C GLU A 122 13.39 -16.18 -11.64
N LEU A 123 14.54 -16.28 -10.97
CA LEU A 123 15.00 -15.32 -9.96
C LEU A 123 15.27 -13.92 -10.54
N GLU A 124 15.78 -13.83 -11.77
CA GLU A 124 16.09 -12.52 -12.39
C GLU A 124 14.81 -11.79 -12.80
N ALA A 125 13.83 -12.51 -13.36
CA ALA A 125 12.53 -11.94 -13.69
C ALA A 125 11.79 -11.42 -12.42
N ALA A 126 11.80 -12.24 -11.35
CA ALA A 126 11.24 -11.84 -10.07
C ALA A 126 11.94 -10.58 -9.49
N LEU A 127 13.30 -10.53 -9.60
CA LEU A 127 14.09 -9.40 -9.10
C LEU A 127 13.74 -8.09 -9.83
N ASP A 128 13.59 -8.15 -11.17
CA ASP A 128 13.19 -6.96 -11.94
C ASP A 128 11.82 -6.43 -11.50
N LEU A 129 10.84 -7.33 -11.38
CA LEU A 129 9.49 -7.00 -10.95
C LEU A 129 9.46 -6.39 -9.54
N TYR A 130 10.19 -6.97 -8.59
CA TYR A 130 10.28 -6.42 -7.23
C TYR A 130 11.01 -5.07 -7.18
N ARG A 131 12.05 -4.86 -8.00
CA ARG A 131 12.74 -3.57 -8.10
C ARG A 131 11.81 -2.49 -8.65
N ARG A 132 11.00 -2.82 -9.65
CA ARG A 132 9.99 -1.90 -10.18
C ARG A 132 8.93 -1.60 -9.12
N ALA A 133 8.43 -2.61 -8.41
CA ALA A 133 7.49 -2.43 -7.30
C ALA A 133 8.07 -1.53 -6.20
N LEU A 134 9.34 -1.75 -5.82
CA LEU A 134 10.03 -0.98 -4.79
C LEU A 134 10.21 0.51 -5.17
N LYS A 135 10.44 0.81 -6.45
CA LYS A 135 10.48 2.21 -6.92
C LYS A 135 9.15 2.92 -6.76
N LEU A 136 8.03 2.20 -6.89
CA LEU A 136 6.68 2.76 -6.79
C LEU A 136 6.20 2.86 -5.34
N ALA A 137 6.58 1.91 -4.50
CA ALA A 137 6.19 1.85 -3.09
C ALA A 137 7.38 1.47 -2.18
N PRO A 138 8.34 2.41 -1.95
CA PRO A 138 9.56 2.13 -1.20
C PRO A 138 9.32 1.87 0.30
N GLU A 139 8.16 2.25 0.81
CA GLU A 139 7.78 2.04 2.21
C GLU A 139 6.84 0.84 2.41
N ASP A 140 6.58 0.03 1.38
CA ASP A 140 5.79 -1.19 1.52
C ASP A 140 6.66 -2.33 2.10
N PRO A 141 6.41 -2.80 3.34
CA PRO A 141 7.20 -3.84 3.97
C PRO A 141 7.12 -5.18 3.23
N LEU A 142 6.01 -5.47 2.53
CA LEU A 142 5.84 -6.74 1.79
C LEU A 142 6.83 -6.85 0.62
N ILE A 143 7.13 -5.74 -0.06
CA ILE A 143 8.11 -5.75 -1.15
C ILE A 143 9.50 -6.09 -0.61
N HIS A 144 9.87 -5.55 0.54
CA HIS A 144 11.13 -5.89 1.20
C HIS A 144 11.17 -7.36 1.66
N GLU A 145 10.07 -7.91 2.14
CA GLU A 145 9.97 -9.33 2.49
C GLU A 145 10.14 -10.23 1.26
N ASN A 146 9.51 -9.87 0.15
CA ASN A 146 9.65 -10.60 -1.11
C ASN A 146 11.09 -10.55 -1.64
N LEU A 147 11.76 -9.39 -1.57
CA LEU A 147 13.17 -9.27 -1.91
C LEU A 147 14.08 -10.09 -0.98
N ALA A 148 13.79 -10.12 0.32
CA ALA A 148 14.53 -10.95 1.26
C ALA A 148 14.39 -12.45 0.92
N ALA A 149 13.17 -12.91 0.60
CA ALA A 149 12.93 -14.29 0.17
C ALA A 149 13.69 -14.62 -1.13
N LEU A 150 13.70 -13.69 -2.09
CA LEU A 150 14.47 -13.84 -3.33
C LEU A 150 15.98 -13.94 -3.05
N TYR A 151 16.56 -13.02 -2.26
CA TYR A 151 17.98 -13.04 -1.95
C TYR A 151 18.38 -14.26 -1.14
N LYS A 152 17.50 -14.78 -0.26
CA LYS A 152 17.70 -16.06 0.40
C LYS A 152 17.85 -17.21 -0.63
N ARG A 153 16.99 -17.26 -1.66
CA ARG A 153 17.11 -18.26 -2.73
C ARG A 153 18.37 -18.09 -3.58
N LYS A 154 18.85 -16.86 -3.76
CA LYS A 154 20.11 -16.55 -4.45
C LYS A 154 21.36 -16.86 -3.61
N GLY A 155 21.21 -17.17 -2.31
CA GLY A 155 22.31 -17.35 -1.37
C GLY A 155 22.99 -16.06 -0.91
N ASP A 156 22.43 -14.89 -1.23
CA ASP A 156 22.92 -13.57 -0.82
C ASP A 156 22.33 -13.19 0.55
N LEU A 157 23.01 -13.68 1.60
CA LEU A 157 22.53 -13.50 2.97
C LEU A 157 22.61 -12.05 3.45
N ASP A 158 23.56 -11.28 2.96
CA ASP A 158 23.72 -9.85 3.35
C ASP A 158 22.54 -9.02 2.89
N ARG A 159 22.17 -9.16 1.61
CA ARG A 159 21.00 -8.48 1.06
C ARG A 159 19.69 -8.98 1.67
N MET A 160 19.59 -10.29 1.90
CA MET A 160 18.44 -10.86 2.61
C MET A 160 18.26 -10.20 3.97
N VAL A 161 19.30 -10.12 4.80
CA VAL A 161 19.25 -9.51 6.14
C VAL A 161 18.93 -8.02 6.05
N ALA A 162 19.52 -7.30 5.10
CA ALA A 162 19.25 -5.87 4.88
C ALA A 162 17.76 -5.62 4.60
N HIS A 163 17.17 -6.38 3.69
CA HIS A 163 15.74 -6.25 3.36
C HIS A 163 14.84 -6.71 4.51
N MET A 164 15.16 -7.76 5.25
CA MET A 164 14.42 -8.15 6.46
C MET A 164 14.41 -7.05 7.52
N LYS A 165 15.57 -6.43 7.80
CA LYS A 165 15.66 -5.29 8.74
C LYS A 165 14.79 -4.13 8.28
N GLN A 166 14.79 -3.81 6.99
CA GLN A 166 13.97 -2.73 6.46
C GLN A 166 12.47 -3.05 6.58
N ALA A 167 12.04 -4.26 6.23
CA ALA A 167 10.66 -4.70 6.38
C ALA A 167 10.19 -4.58 7.85
N THR A 168 11.01 -5.06 8.79
CA THR A 168 10.71 -4.97 10.23
C THR A 168 10.60 -3.52 10.68
N ARG A 169 11.54 -2.66 10.26
CA ARG A 169 11.51 -1.22 10.58
C ARG A 169 10.24 -0.54 10.07
N LEU A 170 9.81 -0.86 8.84
CA LEU A 170 8.60 -0.31 8.25
C LEU A 170 7.34 -0.78 8.99
N LYS A 171 7.27 -2.06 9.36
CA LYS A 171 6.15 -2.62 10.16
C LYS A 171 6.06 -2.04 11.57
N MET A 172 7.20 -1.72 12.17
CA MET A 172 7.25 -1.12 13.51
C MET A 172 6.99 0.39 13.50
N ARG A 173 6.97 1.02 12.33
CA ARG A 173 6.68 2.45 12.23
C ARG A 173 5.21 2.69 12.58
N PRO A 174 4.89 3.51 13.59
CA PRO A 174 3.50 3.81 13.90
C PRO A 174 2.83 4.46 12.69
N PRO A 175 1.55 4.16 12.43
CA PRO A 175 0.82 4.78 11.33
C PRO A 175 0.88 6.30 11.46
N VAL A 176 1.30 6.96 10.40
CA VAL A 176 1.31 8.42 10.34
C VAL A 176 -0.13 8.87 10.12
N SER A 177 -0.78 9.38 11.18
CA SER A 177 -2.06 10.05 11.01
C SER A 177 -1.82 11.37 10.27
N LEU A 178 -2.41 11.51 9.10
CA LEU A 178 -2.43 12.77 8.38
C LEU A 178 -3.55 13.66 8.97
N ASP A 179 -3.29 14.95 9.03
CA ASP A 179 -4.32 15.93 9.35
C ASP A 179 -5.33 15.96 8.20
N PRO A 180 -6.63 15.71 8.45
CA PRO A 180 -7.64 15.62 7.41
C PRO A 180 -7.82 16.93 6.62
N LEU A 181 -7.46 18.09 7.19
CA LEU A 181 -7.61 19.39 6.55
C LEU A 181 -6.35 19.82 5.77
N THR A 182 -5.17 19.45 6.25
CA THR A 182 -3.91 19.94 5.68
C THR A 182 -3.09 18.88 4.96
N GLY A 183 -3.46 17.59 5.08
CA GLY A 183 -2.69 16.46 4.55
C GLY A 183 -1.30 16.31 5.17
N LYS A 184 -0.95 17.13 6.17
CA LYS A 184 0.36 17.10 6.83
C LYS A 184 0.43 16.00 7.88
N PRO A 185 1.58 15.34 8.05
CA PRO A 185 1.74 14.34 9.08
C PRO A 185 1.52 14.95 10.46
N GLN A 186 0.49 14.49 11.16
CA GLN A 186 0.27 14.83 12.56
C GLN A 186 1.35 14.14 13.40
N ARG A 187 2.27 14.90 13.92
CA ARG A 187 3.14 14.41 15.00
C ARG A 187 2.23 14.22 16.22
N ARG A 188 1.87 12.97 16.53
CA ARG A 188 1.22 12.70 17.82
C ARG A 188 2.17 13.18 18.93
N PRO A 189 1.75 14.13 19.75
CA PRO A 189 2.61 14.62 20.82
C PRO A 189 2.93 13.45 21.76
N LEU A 190 4.21 13.30 22.13
CA LEU A 190 4.74 12.16 22.91
C LEU A 190 3.93 11.87 24.19
N HIS A 191 3.29 12.90 24.79
CA HIS A 191 2.49 12.74 26.00
C HIS A 191 1.24 11.86 25.82
N ARG A 192 0.72 11.70 24.57
CA ARG A 192 -0.40 10.77 24.30
C ARG A 192 0.03 9.30 24.15
N LEU A 193 1.32 9.06 23.92
CA LEU A 193 1.88 7.71 23.80
C LEU A 193 2.30 7.12 25.16
N ILE A 194 2.50 7.98 26.17
CA ILE A 194 2.91 7.55 27.51
C ILE A 194 1.66 7.59 28.39
N PRO A 195 1.18 6.44 28.90
CA PRO A 195 0.06 6.42 29.82
C PRO A 195 0.31 7.29 31.05
N LEU A 196 -0.73 7.92 31.54
CA LEU A 196 -0.63 8.87 32.66
C LEU A 196 0.10 8.29 33.89
N TRP A 197 -0.07 7.00 34.16
CA TRP A 197 0.59 6.31 35.25
C TRP A 197 2.13 6.27 35.12
N VAL A 198 2.67 6.27 33.89
CA VAL A 198 4.14 6.36 33.67
C VAL A 198 4.67 7.74 34.08
N TRP A 199 3.91 8.80 33.76
CA TRP A 199 4.28 10.15 34.22
C TRP A 199 4.21 10.28 35.73
N VAL A 200 3.17 9.70 36.36
CA VAL A 200 3.06 9.66 37.81
C VAL A 200 4.23 8.89 38.42
N PHE A 201 4.61 7.74 37.86
CA PHE A 201 5.75 6.96 38.32
C PHE A 201 7.07 7.72 38.19
N LEU A 202 7.32 8.40 37.05
CA LEU A 202 8.53 9.21 36.84
C LEU A 202 8.60 10.40 37.80
N LEU A 203 7.46 11.06 38.04
CA LEU A 203 7.40 12.18 39.00
C LEU A 203 7.64 11.72 40.44
N THR A 204 7.05 10.59 40.85
CA THR A 204 7.27 10.03 42.20
C THR A 204 8.71 9.55 42.38
N LEU A 205 9.31 8.94 41.36
CA LEU A 205 10.73 8.56 41.37
C LEU A 205 11.63 9.78 41.45
N LEU A 206 11.35 10.83 40.69
CA LEU A 206 12.12 12.08 40.73
C LEU A 206 12.00 12.75 42.11
N ALA A 207 10.79 12.84 42.67
CA ALA A 207 10.57 13.37 44.03
C ALA A 207 11.32 12.56 45.09
N TYR A 208 11.28 11.22 45.00
CA TYR A 208 12.03 10.33 45.89
C TYR A 208 13.56 10.59 45.80
N LEU A 209 14.09 10.73 44.59
CA LEU A 209 15.53 11.01 44.37
C LEU A 209 15.95 12.41 44.89
N LEU A 210 15.06 13.40 44.77
CA LEU A 210 15.32 14.75 45.30
C LEU A 210 15.29 14.83 46.84
N LEU A 211 14.37 14.05 47.44
CA LEU A 211 14.24 13.98 48.92
C LEU A 211 15.34 13.12 49.58
N LYS A 212 16.01 12.26 48.81
CA LYS A 212 17.09 11.38 49.33
C LYS A 212 18.48 11.98 49.20
N LYS A 213 18.62 13.28 48.88
CA LYS A 213 19.94 13.95 48.97
C LYS A 213 20.35 14.08 50.45
N PRO A 214 21.55 13.58 50.83
CA PRO A 214 22.08 13.72 52.17
C PRO A 214 22.38 15.18 52.50
#